data_dacbe2912b12f5888559207df8428135
#
_entry.id   dacbe2912b12f5888559207df8428135
#
_cell.length_a   1.000
_cell.length_b   1.000
_cell.length_c   1.000
_cell.angle_alpha   90.00
_cell.angle_beta   90.00
_cell.angle_gamma   90.00
#
_symmetry.space_group_name_H-M   'P 1'
#
loop_
_entity.id
_entity.type
_entity.pdbx_description
1 polymer ?
#
loop_
_entity_poly.entity_id
_entity_poly.type
_entity_poly.pdbx_seq_one_letter_code
_entity_poly.pdbx_strand_id
1 'polypeptide(L)'
;MYLPGKNRLIKTTVIIFVLLFSTKGNRLMAQYSVNDTILHEAVIYNGDTIESKTLLPVYLHGNLSAYRISENAKWTRLRNAVYVTYPYAKRAGAVINDINARLVNVTDKDRRKEYIRSREKELRKEFTDPLTNLSIYQGRVLMKLINRETGNNCYDIIKEYKNGLTARFYQTIAFFFSTSLKQPYDPKGDDQPIELIVKEVSRMYGIKS
;
A
#
# COMPACT_ATOMS: atom_id res chain seq x y z
N MET A 1 1.64 78.44 47.81
CA MET A 1 0.91 78.62 46.53
C MET A 1 1.04 77.36 45.75
N TYR A 2 0.04 76.51 45.83
CA TYR A 2 0.06 75.15 45.22
C TYR A 2 -0.57 75.25 43.80
N LEU A 3 0.17 74.92 42.78
CA LEU A 3 -0.35 74.88 41.41
C LEU A 3 -0.87 73.50 41.04
N PRO A 4 -2.17 73.21 41.01
CA PRO A 4 -2.71 71.88 40.73
C PRO A 4 -3.02 71.67 39.26
N GLY A 5 -2.22 72.15 38.35
CA GLY A 5 -2.53 72.06 36.93
C GLY A 5 -1.76 71.02 36.12
N LYS A 6 -0.52 70.66 36.58
CA LYS A 6 0.42 69.91 35.75
C LYS A 6 0.11 68.40 35.68
N ASN A 7 -0.47 67.82 36.73
CA ASN A 7 -0.76 66.38 36.76
C ASN A 7 -2.05 66.01 36.00
N ARG A 8 -2.99 66.97 35.77
CA ARG A 8 -4.18 66.72 34.98
C ARG A 8 -3.85 66.68 33.47
N LEU A 9 -3.00 67.59 33.03
CA LEU A 9 -2.57 67.65 31.62
C LEU A 9 -1.78 66.40 31.23
N ILE A 10 -0.92 65.89 32.06
CA ILE A 10 -0.16 64.66 31.81
C ILE A 10 -1.07 63.43 31.76
N LYS A 11 -2.06 63.35 32.65
CA LYS A 11 -3.02 62.24 32.62
C LYS A 11 -3.94 62.26 31.38
N THR A 12 -4.35 63.44 30.92
CA THR A 12 -5.15 63.55 29.68
C THR A 12 -4.35 63.26 28.43
N THR A 13 -3.08 63.67 28.37
CA THR A 13 -2.20 63.35 27.22
C THR A 13 -1.88 61.84 27.15
N VAL A 14 -1.68 61.18 28.29
CA VAL A 14 -1.44 59.74 28.33
C VAL A 14 -2.70 58.97 27.90
N ILE A 15 -3.90 59.39 28.34
CA ILE A 15 -5.19 58.77 27.93
C ILE A 15 -5.43 58.93 26.43
N ILE A 16 -5.15 60.10 25.87
CA ILE A 16 -5.29 60.32 24.42
C ILE A 16 -4.28 59.51 23.63
N PHE A 17 -3.05 59.34 24.13
CA PHE A 17 -2.04 58.52 23.47
C PHE A 17 -2.38 57.03 23.49
N VAL A 18 -2.94 56.52 24.58
CA VAL A 18 -3.44 55.16 24.71
C VAL A 18 -4.64 54.90 23.80
N LEU A 19 -5.56 55.87 23.70
CA LEU A 19 -6.72 55.77 22.80
C LEU A 19 -6.30 55.81 21.31
N LEU A 20 -5.30 56.59 20.92
CA LEU A 20 -4.78 56.63 19.57
C LEU A 20 -4.03 55.34 19.18
N PHE A 21 -3.45 54.62 20.15
CA PHE A 21 -2.78 53.34 19.91
C PHE A 21 -3.80 52.19 19.85
N SER A 22 -4.97 52.32 20.48
CA SER A 22 -6.01 51.29 20.44
C SER A 22 -6.79 51.22 19.12
N THR A 23 -6.69 52.25 18.28
CA THR A 23 -7.40 52.29 17.00
C THR A 23 -6.62 51.68 15.82
N LYS A 24 -5.37 51.24 16.05
CA LYS A 24 -4.73 50.34 15.09
C LYS A 24 -5.28 48.95 15.25
N GLY A 25 -6.55 48.76 14.98
CA GLY A 25 -7.13 47.46 14.75
C GLY A 25 -6.31 46.80 13.65
N ASN A 26 -5.54 45.78 14.03
CA ASN A 26 -4.98 44.87 13.07
C ASN A 26 -6.15 44.29 12.27
N ARG A 27 -6.44 44.89 11.15
CA ARG A 27 -7.21 44.20 10.13
C ARG A 27 -6.32 43.05 9.70
N LEU A 28 -6.53 41.88 10.31
CA LEU A 28 -6.10 40.63 9.72
C LEU A 28 -6.82 40.52 8.38
N MET A 29 -6.27 41.18 7.37
CA MET A 29 -6.58 40.85 5.99
C MET A 29 -6.04 39.45 5.82
N ALA A 30 -6.92 38.44 5.82
CA ALA A 30 -6.62 37.21 5.17
C ALA A 30 -6.26 37.58 3.74
N GLN A 31 -4.97 37.64 3.45
CA GLN A 31 -4.48 37.89 2.10
C GLN A 31 -4.85 36.66 1.30
N TYR A 32 -5.99 36.71 0.65
CA TYR A 32 -6.30 35.83 -0.45
C TYR A 32 -5.34 36.23 -1.58
N SER A 33 -4.24 35.52 -1.71
CA SER A 33 -3.35 35.69 -2.85
C SER A 33 -4.09 35.20 -4.08
N VAL A 34 -4.22 36.04 -5.08
CA VAL A 34 -4.80 35.68 -6.39
C VAL A 34 -4.05 34.55 -7.07
N ASN A 35 -2.87 34.20 -6.54
CA ASN A 35 -2.00 33.11 -7.01
C ASN A 35 -2.04 31.85 -6.12
N ASP A 36 -2.91 31.76 -5.12
CA ASP A 36 -3.13 30.52 -4.37
C ASP A 36 -3.91 29.55 -5.27
N THR A 37 -3.16 28.85 -6.10
CA THR A 37 -3.71 27.70 -6.85
C THR A 37 -3.85 26.54 -5.90
N ILE A 38 -5.04 26.29 -5.39
CA ILE A 38 -5.35 25.09 -4.65
C ILE A 38 -5.53 23.99 -5.70
N LEU A 39 -4.57 23.07 -5.77
CA LEU A 39 -4.69 21.89 -6.63
C LEU A 39 -5.70 20.93 -5.97
N HIS A 40 -6.88 20.83 -6.55
CA HIS A 40 -7.88 19.84 -6.19
C HIS A 40 -7.79 18.66 -7.15
N GLU A 41 -7.93 17.44 -6.60
CA GLU A 41 -8.16 16.28 -7.43
C GLU A 41 -9.50 16.44 -8.14
N ALA A 42 -9.55 16.21 -9.45
CA ALA A 42 -10.76 16.27 -10.24
C ALA A 42 -11.03 14.93 -10.93
N VAL A 43 -12.29 14.55 -11.01
CA VAL A 43 -12.77 13.36 -11.71
C VAL A 43 -13.66 13.79 -12.87
N ILE A 44 -13.47 13.18 -14.03
CA ILE A 44 -14.34 13.37 -15.18
C ILE A 44 -15.53 12.43 -15.05
N TYR A 45 -16.73 13.01 -14.94
CA TYR A 45 -17.99 12.28 -14.89
C TYR A 45 -18.94 12.79 -15.97
N ASN A 46 -19.37 11.93 -16.87
CA ASN A 46 -20.23 12.27 -18.03
C ASN A 46 -19.70 13.42 -18.92
N GLY A 47 -18.37 13.61 -19.01
CA GLY A 47 -17.76 14.67 -19.79
C GLY A 47 -17.50 15.97 -19.02
N ASP A 48 -18.03 16.12 -17.83
CA ASP A 48 -17.81 17.27 -16.95
C ASP A 48 -16.70 16.97 -15.94
N THR A 49 -15.91 18.01 -15.63
CA THR A 49 -14.85 17.94 -14.62
C THR A 49 -15.44 18.33 -13.27
N ILE A 50 -15.54 17.35 -12.36
CA ILE A 50 -16.08 17.54 -11.01
C ILE A 50 -14.93 17.51 -10.01
N GLU A 51 -14.92 18.47 -9.08
CA GLU A 51 -13.97 18.47 -7.97
C GLU A 51 -14.12 17.20 -7.14
N SER A 52 -13.01 16.49 -6.95
CA SER A 52 -12.93 15.27 -6.13
C SER A 52 -12.13 15.55 -4.88
N LYS A 53 -12.68 15.20 -3.73
CA LYS A 53 -11.97 15.30 -2.45
C LYS A 53 -12.02 13.96 -1.75
N THR A 54 -10.84 13.40 -1.49
CA THR A 54 -10.75 12.21 -0.63
C THR A 54 -11.08 12.63 0.80
N LEU A 55 -12.23 12.20 1.28
CA LEU A 55 -12.63 12.43 2.66
C LEU A 55 -11.83 11.53 3.60
N LEU A 56 -11.47 12.07 4.75
CA LEU A 56 -10.91 11.26 5.81
C LEU A 56 -11.92 10.16 6.21
N PRO A 57 -11.44 8.95 6.50
CA PRO A 57 -12.33 7.87 6.90
C PRO A 57 -13.10 8.26 8.17
N VAL A 58 -14.43 8.23 8.09
CA VAL A 58 -15.31 8.43 9.25
C VAL A 58 -15.41 7.09 9.97
N TYR A 59 -14.90 7.03 11.19
CA TYR A 59 -15.06 5.86 12.05
C TYR A 59 -16.40 5.95 12.76
N LEU A 60 -17.36 5.11 12.35
CA LEU A 60 -18.62 4.97 13.06
C LEU A 60 -18.42 4.05 14.27
N HIS A 61 -18.38 4.62 15.45
CA HIS A 61 -18.39 3.88 16.71
C HIS A 61 -19.83 3.51 17.04
N GLY A 62 -20.21 2.27 16.75
CA GLY A 62 -21.49 1.68 17.14
C GLY A 62 -21.28 0.32 17.79
N ASN A 63 -22.26 -0.19 18.51
CA ASN A 63 -22.25 -1.56 19.03
C ASN A 63 -22.37 -2.53 17.83
N LEU A 64 -21.21 -2.88 17.26
CA LEU A 64 -21.11 -3.90 16.22
C LEU A 64 -21.41 -5.27 16.83
N SER A 65 -22.23 -6.07 16.17
CA SER A 65 -22.40 -7.46 16.57
C SER A 65 -21.05 -8.20 16.54
N ALA A 66 -20.87 -9.19 17.41
CA ALA A 66 -19.65 -10.01 17.46
C ALA A 66 -19.28 -10.59 16.07
N TYR A 67 -20.28 -10.91 15.26
CA TYR A 67 -20.10 -11.33 13.86
C TYR A 67 -19.41 -10.26 13.02
N ARG A 68 -19.88 -9.00 13.04
CA ARG A 68 -19.25 -7.89 12.28
C ARG A 68 -17.82 -7.61 12.75
N ILE A 69 -17.57 -7.70 14.05
CA ILE A 69 -16.22 -7.52 14.60
C ILE A 69 -15.29 -8.60 14.05
N SER A 70 -15.73 -9.86 14.00
CA SER A 70 -14.93 -10.96 13.48
C SER A 70 -14.66 -10.83 11.97
N GLU A 71 -15.64 -10.42 11.18
CA GLU A 71 -15.48 -10.19 9.74
C GLU A 71 -14.53 -9.02 9.45
N ASN A 72 -14.66 -7.91 10.19
CA ASN A 72 -13.72 -6.79 10.07
C ASN A 72 -12.28 -7.19 10.44
N ALA A 73 -12.12 -8.02 11.46
CA ALA A 73 -10.81 -8.53 11.85
C ALA A 73 -10.19 -9.43 10.76
N LYS A 74 -11.00 -10.30 10.14
CA LYS A 74 -10.56 -11.13 9.00
C LYS A 74 -10.15 -10.27 7.80
N TRP A 75 -10.96 -9.28 7.46
CA TRP A 75 -10.66 -8.34 6.38
C TRP A 75 -9.37 -7.56 6.64
N THR A 76 -9.22 -7.00 7.84
CA THR A 76 -8.01 -6.26 8.22
C THR A 76 -6.76 -7.14 8.17
N ARG A 77 -6.87 -8.40 8.66
CA ARG A 77 -5.78 -9.36 8.58
C ARG A 77 -5.38 -9.67 7.13
N LEU A 78 -6.38 -9.89 6.26
CA LEU A 78 -6.14 -10.15 4.84
C LEU A 78 -5.50 -8.94 4.16
N ARG A 79 -6.05 -7.75 4.41
CA ARG A 79 -5.53 -6.50 3.86
C ARG A 79 -4.06 -6.30 4.23
N ASN A 80 -3.71 -6.43 5.51
CA ASN A 80 -2.33 -6.34 5.97
C ASN A 80 -1.42 -7.39 5.31
N ALA A 81 -1.91 -8.62 5.15
CA ALA A 81 -1.15 -9.66 4.49
C ALA A 81 -0.87 -9.32 3.02
N VAL A 82 -1.86 -8.82 2.28
CA VAL A 82 -1.69 -8.40 0.88
C VAL A 82 -0.71 -7.23 0.79
N TYR A 83 -0.85 -6.20 1.65
CA TYR A 83 0.07 -5.05 1.66
C TYR A 83 1.52 -5.47 1.82
N VAL A 84 1.80 -6.35 2.77
CA VAL A 84 3.16 -6.84 3.04
C VAL A 84 3.69 -7.70 1.91
N THR A 85 2.86 -8.55 1.31
CA THR A 85 3.32 -9.59 0.38
C THR A 85 3.25 -9.19 -1.09
N TYR A 86 2.44 -8.20 -1.46
CA TYR A 86 2.26 -7.78 -2.85
C TYR A 86 3.56 -7.36 -3.56
N PRO A 87 4.45 -6.54 -2.97
CA PRO A 87 5.72 -6.18 -3.60
C PRO A 87 6.60 -7.40 -3.89
N TYR A 88 6.59 -8.38 -3.01
CA TYR A 88 7.33 -9.62 -3.20
C TYR A 88 6.72 -10.50 -4.31
N ALA A 89 5.38 -10.58 -4.35
CA ALA A 89 4.67 -11.29 -5.41
C ALA A 89 4.97 -10.72 -6.81
N LYS A 90 4.99 -9.40 -6.93
CA LYS A 90 5.33 -8.73 -8.20
C LYS A 90 6.73 -9.06 -8.67
N ARG A 91 7.72 -9.00 -7.77
CA ARG A 91 9.10 -9.36 -8.10
C ARG A 91 9.24 -10.84 -8.43
N ALA A 92 8.64 -11.72 -7.62
CA ALA A 92 8.60 -13.15 -7.89
C ALA A 92 7.99 -13.47 -9.24
N GLY A 93 6.82 -12.89 -9.52
CA GLY A 93 6.14 -13.06 -10.79
C GLY A 93 6.99 -12.63 -11.97
N ALA A 94 7.67 -11.49 -11.89
CA ALA A 94 8.55 -10.99 -12.93
C ALA A 94 9.71 -11.96 -13.23
N VAL A 95 10.40 -12.46 -12.18
CA VAL A 95 11.50 -13.41 -12.34
C VAL A 95 11.01 -14.75 -12.90
N ILE A 96 9.91 -15.27 -12.40
CA ILE A 96 9.32 -16.53 -12.87
C ILE A 96 8.89 -16.39 -14.34
N ASN A 97 8.24 -15.30 -14.72
CA ASN A 97 7.82 -15.06 -16.09
C ASN A 97 9.01 -14.90 -17.04
N ASP A 98 10.11 -14.23 -16.62
CA ASP A 98 11.35 -14.18 -17.40
C ASP A 98 11.96 -15.58 -17.61
N ILE A 99 12.02 -16.40 -16.56
CA ILE A 99 12.50 -17.78 -16.65
C ILE A 99 11.62 -18.59 -17.61
N ASN A 100 10.31 -18.52 -17.47
CA ASN A 100 9.38 -19.25 -18.33
C ASN A 100 9.51 -18.82 -19.80
N ALA A 101 9.60 -17.52 -20.07
CA ALA A 101 9.76 -16.99 -21.42
C ALA A 101 11.04 -17.52 -22.10
N ARG A 102 12.14 -17.62 -21.34
CA ARG A 102 13.41 -18.15 -21.87
C ARG A 102 13.40 -19.67 -22.06
N LEU A 103 12.60 -20.39 -21.27
CA LEU A 103 12.52 -21.84 -21.31
C LEU A 103 11.47 -22.38 -22.28
N VAL A 104 10.62 -21.53 -22.88
CA VAL A 104 9.57 -21.95 -23.82
C VAL A 104 10.10 -22.81 -24.94
N ASN A 105 11.25 -22.45 -25.55
CA ASN A 105 11.85 -23.15 -26.66
C ASN A 105 12.96 -24.14 -26.28
N VAL A 106 13.19 -24.35 -25.00
CA VAL A 106 14.22 -25.26 -24.47
C VAL A 106 13.58 -26.59 -24.11
N THR A 107 13.67 -27.59 -24.98
CA THR A 107 13.13 -28.95 -24.76
C THR A 107 14.05 -29.84 -23.95
N ASP A 108 15.35 -29.54 -23.96
CA ASP A 108 16.39 -30.29 -23.25
C ASP A 108 16.24 -30.06 -21.71
N LYS A 109 16.02 -31.16 -21.00
CA LYS A 109 15.80 -31.14 -19.52
C LYS A 109 17.05 -30.69 -18.75
N ASP A 110 18.24 -31.02 -19.22
CA ASP A 110 19.46 -30.66 -18.48
C ASP A 110 19.80 -29.18 -18.68
N ARG A 111 19.61 -28.64 -19.87
CA ARG A 111 19.70 -27.19 -20.10
C ARG A 111 18.66 -26.39 -19.32
N ARG A 112 17.43 -26.88 -19.27
CA ARG A 112 16.38 -26.24 -18.40
C ARG A 112 16.82 -26.21 -16.96
N LYS A 113 17.29 -27.34 -16.42
CA LYS A 113 17.77 -27.46 -15.02
C LYS A 113 18.96 -26.55 -14.76
N GLU A 114 19.92 -26.47 -15.63
CA GLU A 114 21.09 -25.60 -15.51
C GLU A 114 20.68 -24.12 -15.50
N TYR A 115 19.80 -23.71 -16.40
CA TYR A 115 19.29 -22.36 -16.45
C TYR A 115 18.52 -22.00 -15.16
N ILE A 116 17.62 -22.86 -14.68
CA ILE A 116 16.91 -22.66 -13.43
C ILE A 116 17.89 -22.54 -12.25
N ARG A 117 18.92 -23.38 -12.22
CA ARG A 117 19.97 -23.33 -11.19
C ARG A 117 20.77 -22.02 -11.23
N SER A 118 21.06 -21.49 -12.40
CA SER A 118 21.75 -20.20 -12.54
C SER A 118 20.92 -19.04 -11.95
N ARG A 119 19.60 -19.14 -12.00
CA ARG A 119 18.66 -18.14 -11.46
C ARG A 119 18.33 -18.35 -9.97
N GLU A 120 18.69 -19.50 -9.40
CA GLU A 120 18.40 -19.80 -8.00
C GLU A 120 18.99 -18.76 -7.05
N LYS A 121 20.21 -18.29 -7.30
CA LYS A 121 20.89 -17.30 -6.45
C LYS A 121 20.08 -16.00 -6.40
N GLU A 122 19.52 -15.56 -7.52
CA GLU A 122 18.66 -14.39 -7.61
C GLU A 122 17.33 -14.61 -6.86
N LEU A 123 16.67 -15.74 -7.12
CA LEU A 123 15.45 -16.12 -6.42
C LEU A 123 15.67 -16.19 -4.91
N ARG A 124 16.79 -16.73 -4.46
CA ARG A 124 17.11 -16.78 -3.03
C ARG A 124 17.28 -15.40 -2.43
N LYS A 125 18.04 -14.52 -3.10
CA LYS A 125 18.26 -13.16 -2.63
C LYS A 125 16.96 -12.38 -2.49
N GLU A 126 16.05 -12.52 -3.46
CA GLU A 126 14.79 -11.78 -3.48
C GLU A 126 13.73 -12.36 -2.52
N PHE A 127 13.80 -13.66 -2.18
CA PHE A 127 12.71 -14.34 -1.47
C PHE A 127 13.10 -14.96 -0.13
N THR A 128 14.36 -15.40 0.07
CA THR A 128 14.71 -16.15 1.30
C THR A 128 14.55 -15.29 2.53
N ASP A 129 15.11 -14.08 2.54
CA ASP A 129 15.04 -13.20 3.71
C ASP A 129 13.62 -12.70 3.98
N PRO A 130 12.86 -12.21 2.97
CA PRO A 130 11.47 -11.86 3.18
C PRO A 130 10.60 -13.03 3.63
N LEU A 131 10.77 -14.22 3.03
CA LEU A 131 9.95 -15.40 3.35
C LEU A 131 10.15 -15.87 4.80
N THR A 132 11.36 -15.80 5.34
CA THR A 132 11.64 -16.21 6.72
C THR A 132 10.93 -15.33 7.76
N ASN A 133 10.61 -14.10 7.40
CA ASN A 133 9.94 -13.13 8.27
C ASN A 133 8.41 -13.11 8.11
N LEU A 134 7.87 -13.87 7.16
CA LEU A 134 6.42 -13.94 6.93
C LEU A 134 5.77 -14.97 7.86
N SER A 135 4.58 -14.61 8.37
CA SER A 135 3.70 -15.58 9.01
C SER A 135 3.18 -16.61 7.99
N ILE A 136 2.75 -17.78 8.46
CA ILE A 136 2.14 -18.83 7.61
C ILE A 136 0.97 -18.25 6.79
N TYR A 137 0.17 -17.38 7.39
CA TYR A 137 -0.95 -16.75 6.71
C TYR A 137 -0.49 -15.82 5.58
N GLN A 138 0.50 -14.98 5.84
CA GLN A 138 1.10 -14.11 4.82
C GLN A 138 1.76 -14.92 3.70
N GLY A 139 2.44 -16.01 4.05
CA GLY A 139 3.01 -16.93 3.05
C GLY A 139 1.94 -17.52 2.12
N ARG A 140 0.78 -17.93 2.63
CA ARG A 140 -0.35 -18.39 1.80
C ARG A 140 -0.87 -17.30 0.87
N VAL A 141 -1.02 -16.07 1.38
CA VAL A 141 -1.45 -14.92 0.56
C VAL A 141 -0.41 -14.62 -0.51
N LEU A 142 0.90 -14.63 -0.18
CA LEU A 142 1.97 -14.46 -1.14
C LEU A 142 1.87 -15.47 -2.30
N MET A 143 1.60 -16.73 -1.99
CA MET A 143 1.49 -17.75 -3.02
C MET A 143 0.31 -17.51 -3.97
N LYS A 144 -0.85 -17.14 -3.42
CA LYS A 144 -2.01 -16.76 -4.25
C LYS A 144 -1.69 -15.55 -5.14
N LEU A 145 -0.97 -14.58 -4.62
CA LEU A 145 -0.54 -13.42 -5.40
C LEU A 145 0.49 -13.79 -6.50
N ILE A 146 1.40 -14.72 -6.23
CA ILE A 146 2.32 -15.24 -7.27
C ILE A 146 1.54 -15.99 -8.36
N ASN A 147 0.54 -16.80 -7.99
CA ASN A 147 -0.34 -17.45 -8.97
C ASN A 147 -1.03 -16.41 -9.86
N ARG A 148 -1.52 -15.32 -9.25
CA ARG A 148 -2.11 -14.20 -9.97
C ARG A 148 -1.15 -13.55 -10.97
N GLU A 149 0.08 -13.28 -10.54
CA GLU A 149 1.09 -12.59 -11.37
C GLU A 149 1.66 -13.46 -12.49
N THR A 150 1.70 -14.79 -12.29
CA THR A 150 2.27 -15.72 -13.26
C THR A 150 1.23 -16.39 -14.16
N GLY A 151 -0.04 -16.32 -13.79
CA GLY A 151 -1.12 -17.07 -14.44
C GLY A 151 -1.00 -18.60 -14.30
N ASN A 152 -0.01 -19.06 -13.54
CA ASN A 152 0.27 -20.47 -13.33
C ASN A 152 0.14 -20.84 -11.86
N ASN A 153 -0.24 -22.10 -11.61
CA ASN A 153 -0.29 -22.59 -10.24
C ASN A 153 1.14 -22.69 -9.68
N CYS A 154 1.38 -22.06 -8.55
CA CYS A 154 2.67 -22.13 -7.85
C CYS A 154 3.17 -23.56 -7.63
N TYR A 155 2.28 -24.50 -7.42
CA TYR A 155 2.65 -25.92 -7.26
C TYR A 155 3.37 -26.45 -8.53
N ASP A 156 2.86 -26.15 -9.71
CA ASP A 156 3.46 -26.61 -10.97
C ASP A 156 4.80 -25.94 -11.21
N ILE A 157 4.90 -24.64 -10.92
CA ILE A 157 6.16 -23.90 -10.99
C ILE A 157 7.21 -24.52 -10.08
N ILE A 158 6.86 -24.82 -8.83
CA ILE A 158 7.80 -25.40 -7.89
C ILE A 158 8.17 -26.83 -8.28
N LYS A 159 7.21 -27.61 -8.74
CA LYS A 159 7.46 -28.97 -9.24
C LYS A 159 8.44 -28.95 -10.40
N GLU A 160 8.29 -28.03 -11.33
CA GLU A 160 9.21 -27.88 -12.47
C GLU A 160 10.62 -27.48 -11.98
N TYR A 161 10.70 -26.54 -11.05
CA TYR A 161 11.97 -25.99 -10.56
C TYR A 161 12.64 -26.85 -9.47
N LYS A 162 11.95 -27.85 -8.93
CA LYS A 162 12.45 -28.70 -7.85
C LYS A 162 13.84 -29.25 -8.15
N ASN A 163 14.08 -29.70 -9.36
CA ASN A 163 15.35 -30.31 -9.77
C ASN A 163 16.48 -29.27 -9.99
N GLY A 164 16.15 -27.99 -10.10
CA GLY A 164 17.10 -26.89 -10.23
C GLY A 164 17.40 -26.15 -8.93
N LEU A 165 16.57 -26.33 -7.89
CA LEU A 165 16.69 -25.64 -6.61
C LEU A 165 17.40 -26.51 -5.58
N THR A 166 18.13 -25.87 -4.64
CA THR A 166 18.73 -26.62 -3.52
C THR A 166 17.65 -27.13 -2.57
N ALA A 167 17.92 -28.27 -1.92
CA ALA A 167 16.99 -28.89 -0.98
C ALA A 167 16.56 -27.94 0.14
N ARG A 168 17.48 -27.08 0.61
CA ARG A 168 17.19 -26.11 1.67
C ARG A 168 16.19 -25.03 1.24
N PHE A 169 16.38 -24.49 0.03
CA PHE A 169 15.45 -23.51 -0.55
C PHE A 169 14.08 -24.13 -0.78
N TYR A 170 14.05 -25.35 -1.31
CA TYR A 170 12.82 -26.12 -1.51
C TYR A 170 12.08 -26.39 -0.19
N GLN A 171 12.80 -26.75 0.89
CA GLN A 171 12.18 -26.97 2.19
C GLN A 171 11.54 -25.71 2.77
N THR A 172 12.21 -24.56 2.64
CA THR A 172 11.65 -23.26 3.06
C THR A 172 10.35 -22.98 2.33
N ILE A 173 10.35 -23.15 1.02
CA ILE A 173 9.16 -22.98 0.20
C ILE A 173 8.10 -24.01 0.61
N ALA A 174 8.42 -25.29 0.70
CA ALA A 174 7.49 -26.38 1.04
C ALA A 174 6.79 -26.19 2.39
N PHE A 175 7.46 -25.57 3.36
CA PHE A 175 6.87 -25.25 4.67
C PHE A 175 5.66 -24.33 4.54
N PHE A 176 5.74 -23.30 3.68
CA PHE A 176 4.61 -22.42 3.42
C PHE A 176 3.53 -23.08 2.54
N PHE A 177 3.89 -24.14 1.83
CA PHE A 177 3.12 -24.73 0.75
C PHE A 177 2.22 -25.93 1.14
N SER A 178 2.31 -26.40 2.37
CA SER A 178 1.73 -27.71 2.72
C SER A 178 0.21 -27.83 2.62
N THR A 179 -0.56 -26.75 2.46
CA THR A 179 -2.02 -26.83 2.61
C THR A 179 -2.90 -26.20 1.52
N SER A 180 -2.39 -25.34 0.61
CA SER A 180 -3.31 -24.58 -0.27
C SER A 180 -2.84 -24.38 -1.71
N LEU A 181 -1.83 -25.10 -2.16
CA LEU A 181 -1.11 -24.78 -3.39
C LEU A 181 -1.70 -25.32 -4.67
N LYS A 182 -2.61 -26.26 -4.58
CA LYS A 182 -3.17 -26.91 -5.77
C LYS A 182 -4.34 -26.14 -6.38
N GLN A 183 -4.85 -25.14 -5.68
CA GLN A 183 -5.98 -24.36 -6.19
C GLN A 183 -5.46 -23.20 -7.05
N PRO A 184 -5.95 -23.08 -8.28
CA PRO A 184 -5.67 -21.92 -9.12
C PRO A 184 -6.21 -20.65 -8.45
N TYR A 185 -5.65 -19.49 -8.83
CA TYR A 185 -6.17 -18.20 -8.38
C TYR A 185 -7.52 -17.93 -9.05
N ASP A 186 -8.55 -17.69 -8.24
CA ASP A 186 -9.90 -17.38 -8.72
C ASP A 186 -10.30 -15.93 -8.35
N PRO A 187 -10.08 -14.96 -9.25
CA PRO A 187 -10.35 -13.55 -8.98
C PRO A 187 -11.85 -13.22 -8.88
N LYS A 188 -12.74 -14.11 -9.33
CA LYS A 188 -14.20 -13.90 -9.29
C LYS A 188 -14.89 -14.72 -8.20
N GLY A 189 -14.22 -15.73 -7.67
CA GLY A 189 -14.70 -16.59 -6.60
C GLY A 189 -13.96 -16.36 -5.28
N ASP A 190 -13.33 -17.41 -4.77
CA ASP A 190 -12.74 -17.42 -3.42
C ASP A 190 -11.64 -16.34 -3.20
N ASP A 191 -10.95 -15.92 -4.25
CA ASP A 191 -9.87 -14.93 -4.16
C ASP A 191 -10.32 -13.49 -4.50
N GLN A 192 -11.62 -13.26 -4.71
CA GLN A 192 -12.18 -11.92 -4.96
C GLN A 192 -11.78 -10.89 -3.87
N PRO A 193 -11.77 -11.22 -2.56
CA PRO A 193 -11.32 -10.29 -1.53
C PRO A 193 -9.86 -9.86 -1.72
N ILE A 194 -8.99 -10.79 -2.15
CA ILE A 194 -7.59 -10.50 -2.46
C ILE A 194 -7.51 -9.53 -3.64
N GLU A 195 -8.29 -9.77 -4.70
CA GLU A 195 -8.29 -8.94 -5.91
C GLU A 195 -8.75 -7.51 -5.63
N LEU A 196 -9.74 -7.31 -4.76
CA LEU A 196 -10.18 -5.98 -4.34
C LEU A 196 -9.06 -5.22 -3.63
N ILE A 197 -8.34 -5.89 -2.71
CA ILE A 197 -7.23 -5.27 -1.99
C ILE A 197 -6.04 -5.03 -2.93
N VAL A 198 -5.76 -5.93 -3.87
CA VAL A 198 -4.71 -5.73 -4.87
C VAL A 198 -4.96 -4.48 -5.70
N LYS A 199 -6.20 -4.22 -6.12
CA LYS A 199 -6.54 -2.99 -6.84
C LYS A 199 -6.29 -1.73 -6.00
N GLU A 200 -6.58 -1.79 -4.70
CA GLU A 200 -6.27 -0.71 -3.76
C GLU A 200 -4.75 -0.48 -3.66
N VAL A 201 -3.99 -1.55 -3.40
CA VAL A 201 -2.52 -1.50 -3.25
C VAL A 201 -1.83 -1.04 -4.53
N SER A 202 -2.28 -1.52 -5.69
CA SER A 202 -1.72 -1.12 -6.99
C SER A 202 -1.84 0.37 -7.23
N ARG A 203 -2.98 0.97 -6.87
CA ARG A 203 -3.18 2.42 -6.97
C ARG A 203 -2.22 3.18 -6.07
N MET A 204 -2.00 2.70 -4.83
CA MET A 204 -1.09 3.35 -3.87
C MET A 204 0.37 3.33 -4.33
N TYR A 205 0.77 2.26 -5.01
CA TYR A 205 2.14 2.13 -5.54
C TYR A 205 2.28 2.69 -6.97
N GLY A 206 1.22 3.26 -7.57
CA GLY A 206 1.24 3.74 -8.95
C GLY A 206 1.49 2.64 -9.98
N ILE A 207 1.21 1.37 -9.63
CA ILE A 207 1.42 0.21 -10.47
C ILE A 207 0.12 -0.06 -11.23
N LYS A 208 0.19 -0.13 -12.56
CA LYS A 208 -0.96 -0.62 -13.36
C LYS A 208 -1.23 -2.08 -12.99
N SER A 209 -2.43 -2.34 -12.49
CA SER A 209 -2.92 -3.69 -12.15
C SER A 209 -3.44 -4.41 -13.40
#